data_439b56eef7b958a1eaea85df7ef9f39e
#
_entry.id   439b56eef7b958a1eaea85df7ef9f39e
#
_cell.length_a   1.000
_cell.length_b   1.000
_cell.length_c   1.000
_cell.angle_alpha   90.00
_cell.angle_beta   90.00
_cell.angle_gamma   90.00
#
_symmetry.space_group_name_H-M   'P 1'
#
loop_
_entity.id
_entity.type
_entity.pdbx_description
1 polymer ?
#
loop_
_entity_poly.entity_id
_entity_poly.type
_entity_poly.pdbx_seq_one_letter_code
_entity_poly.pdbx_strand_id
1 'polypeptide(L)'
;MSAPRFQFSVSATDGKARTGLIRMKRGDIRTPAFMPVGTAATVKAMKPESVRATGADIILGNTYHLMLRPGAERVARLGGLHKFMNWDRPILTDSGGYQVMSLSELRKITEDGVTFASHIDGSRHLITPERSMEIQRLLGSDIVMAFDECPRADAPREVIAESMRMSMRWAARSRAGFDSGEEHAERAALFGIQQGALDQGLRRESAEALQQVGFDGYAIGGLAVGEGQAAMFATLDFAPGMLPADRPRYLMGVGKPDDLVGAVERGIDMFDCVLPTRSGRNGQGFTWAGPVNLRNAKHAEDSDPLDERCPCDACTKYTRAYLHHLVKSGEILGAMLLTEHNLTYYQTLMAGMREAIAEGRFVTFAADFKREYLGR
;
A
#
# COMPACT_ATOMS: atom_id res chain seq x y z
N MET A 1 -8.14 -25.73 -15.87
CA MET A 1 -7.30 -25.81 -14.64
C MET A 1 -7.76 -24.72 -13.70
N SER A 2 -7.97 -25.00 -12.40
CA SER A 2 -8.30 -23.97 -11.40
C SER A 2 -7.14 -22.99 -11.25
N ALA A 3 -7.44 -21.69 -11.05
CA ALA A 3 -6.41 -20.68 -10.78
C ALA A 3 -5.58 -21.09 -9.55
N PRO A 4 -4.25 -20.87 -9.54
CA PRO A 4 -3.41 -21.21 -8.41
C PRO A 4 -3.82 -20.36 -7.18
N ARG A 5 -3.52 -20.85 -5.97
CA ARG A 5 -3.68 -20.08 -4.73
C ARG A 5 -2.95 -18.72 -4.83
N PHE A 6 -1.69 -18.79 -5.19
CA PHE A 6 -0.79 -17.66 -5.37
C PHE A 6 0.36 -18.09 -6.29
N GLN A 7 0.64 -17.31 -7.31
CA GLN A 7 1.79 -17.51 -8.18
C GLN A 7 2.33 -16.15 -8.62
N PHE A 8 3.61 -15.90 -8.41
CA PHE A 8 4.29 -14.72 -8.94
C PHE A 8 5.23 -15.12 -10.07
N SER A 9 5.23 -14.33 -11.13
CA SER A 9 6.15 -14.50 -12.26
C SER A 9 6.66 -13.14 -12.73
N VAL A 10 7.97 -13.01 -12.89
CA VAL A 10 8.59 -11.85 -13.53
C VAL A 10 8.57 -12.07 -15.03
N SER A 11 8.02 -11.12 -15.79
CA SER A 11 7.90 -11.18 -17.24
C SER A 11 9.08 -10.53 -17.96
N ALA A 12 9.60 -9.42 -17.39
CA ALA A 12 10.77 -8.71 -17.91
C ALA A 12 11.47 -7.93 -16.80
N THR A 13 12.73 -7.57 -17.05
CA THR A 13 13.56 -6.75 -16.16
C THR A 13 14.33 -5.70 -16.95
N ASP A 14 14.55 -4.53 -16.36
CA ASP A 14 15.46 -3.50 -16.86
C ASP A 14 16.28 -2.97 -15.66
N GLY A 15 17.55 -3.36 -15.58
CA GLY A 15 18.36 -3.20 -14.36
C GLY A 15 17.79 -3.99 -13.19
N LYS A 16 17.50 -3.30 -12.08
CA LYS A 16 16.78 -3.89 -10.93
C LYS A 16 15.26 -3.79 -11.05
N ALA A 17 14.74 -2.90 -11.91
CA ALA A 17 13.30 -2.76 -12.15
C ALA A 17 12.76 -4.04 -12.80
N ARG A 18 11.57 -4.46 -12.37
CA ARG A 18 10.94 -5.67 -12.88
C ARG A 18 9.46 -5.50 -13.07
N THR A 19 8.92 -6.11 -14.12
CA THR A 19 7.48 -6.21 -14.37
C THR A 19 7.07 -7.66 -14.38
N GLY A 20 5.86 -7.95 -13.90
CA GLY A 20 5.39 -9.32 -13.75
C GLY A 20 3.91 -9.39 -13.41
N LEU A 21 3.50 -10.59 -12.98
CA LEU A 21 2.12 -10.91 -12.69
C LEU A 21 2.02 -11.76 -11.43
N ILE A 22 1.15 -11.36 -10.52
CA ILE A 22 0.68 -12.19 -9.41
C ILE A 22 -0.67 -12.77 -9.84
N ARG A 23 -0.76 -14.10 -9.93
CA ARG A 23 -2.01 -14.82 -10.21
C ARG A 23 -2.62 -15.32 -8.92
N MET A 24 -3.89 -15.01 -8.73
CA MET A 24 -4.68 -15.44 -7.57
C MET A 24 -6.07 -15.91 -8.00
N LYS A 25 -6.76 -16.65 -7.13
CA LYS A 25 -8.12 -17.14 -7.41
C LYS A 25 -9.13 -16.04 -7.76
N ARG A 26 -8.93 -14.82 -7.21
CA ARG A 26 -9.85 -13.68 -7.38
C ARG A 26 -9.45 -12.71 -8.50
N GLY A 27 -8.35 -12.95 -9.14
CA GLY A 27 -7.86 -12.16 -10.26
C GLY A 27 -6.37 -11.93 -10.22
N ASP A 28 -5.86 -11.42 -11.30
CA ASP A 28 -4.45 -11.16 -11.52
C ASP A 28 -4.06 -9.74 -11.09
N ILE A 29 -2.84 -9.56 -10.58
CA ILE A 29 -2.28 -8.26 -10.20
C ILE A 29 -1.03 -8.04 -11.04
N ARG A 30 -1.06 -7.04 -11.91
CA ARG A 30 0.08 -6.61 -12.72
C ARG A 30 1.06 -5.81 -11.88
N THR A 31 2.33 -6.17 -11.89
CA THR A 31 3.38 -5.46 -11.14
C THR A 31 4.34 -4.69 -12.07
N PRO A 32 4.85 -3.51 -11.67
CA PRO A 32 4.54 -2.76 -10.44
C PRO A 32 3.07 -2.43 -10.28
N ALA A 33 2.57 -2.48 -9.02
CA ALA A 33 1.17 -2.25 -8.68
C ALA A 33 1.04 -1.19 -7.57
N PHE A 34 0.09 -0.27 -7.71
CA PHE A 34 -0.32 0.63 -6.63
C PHE A 34 -1.70 0.24 -6.11
N MET A 35 -1.81 0.04 -4.81
CA MET A 35 -3.04 -0.34 -4.12
C MET A 35 -3.74 0.89 -3.53
N PRO A 36 -4.89 1.30 -4.07
CA PRO A 36 -5.73 2.31 -3.41
C PRO A 36 -6.14 1.87 -2.00
N VAL A 37 -6.03 2.78 -1.02
CA VAL A 37 -6.32 2.44 0.39
C VAL A 37 -7.79 2.61 0.69
N GLY A 38 -8.43 1.49 1.03
CA GLY A 38 -9.82 1.38 1.45
C GLY A 38 -9.96 1.17 2.97
N THR A 39 -9.56 2.15 3.78
CA THR A 39 -9.37 2.06 5.24
C THR A 39 -10.53 1.38 6.00
N ALA A 40 -11.76 1.76 5.72
CA ALA A 40 -12.96 1.26 6.40
C ALA A 40 -13.94 0.61 5.40
N ALA A 41 -13.44 -0.36 4.62
CA ALA A 41 -14.15 -1.00 3.53
C ALA A 41 -14.62 0.00 2.45
N THR A 42 -13.88 1.08 2.24
CA THR A 42 -14.15 2.05 1.19
C THR A 42 -12.90 2.85 0.84
N VAL A 43 -12.64 3.01 -0.45
CA VAL A 43 -11.72 4.05 -0.94
C VAL A 43 -12.45 5.38 -0.82
N LYS A 44 -11.97 6.27 0.04
CA LYS A 44 -12.69 7.51 0.40
C LYS A 44 -13.01 8.35 -0.82
N ALA A 45 -14.25 8.86 -0.87
CA ALA A 45 -14.83 9.68 -1.93
C ALA A 45 -14.98 8.97 -3.29
N MET A 46 -14.95 7.63 -3.33
CA MET A 46 -15.16 6.88 -4.58
C MET A 46 -16.11 5.70 -4.39
N LYS A 47 -16.87 5.41 -5.44
CA LYS A 47 -17.60 4.16 -5.56
C LYS A 47 -16.64 3.03 -5.98
N PRO A 48 -16.89 1.75 -5.61
CA PRO A 48 -16.04 0.63 -6.01
C PRO A 48 -15.86 0.51 -7.53
N GLU A 49 -16.91 0.74 -8.31
CA GLU A 49 -16.86 0.73 -9.77
C GLU A 49 -15.97 1.84 -10.34
N SER A 50 -15.94 3.04 -9.72
CA SER A 50 -15.01 4.10 -10.12
C SER A 50 -13.57 3.74 -9.78
N VAL A 51 -13.31 3.11 -8.61
CA VAL A 51 -11.97 2.59 -8.29
C VAL A 51 -11.53 1.54 -9.33
N ARG A 52 -12.44 0.66 -9.74
CA ARG A 52 -12.19 -0.35 -10.77
C ARG A 52 -11.86 0.28 -12.12
N ALA A 53 -12.57 1.34 -12.48
CA ALA A 53 -12.39 2.08 -13.73
C ALA A 53 -11.02 2.79 -13.82
N THR A 54 -10.38 3.14 -12.69
CA THR A 54 -9.00 3.67 -12.71
C THR A 54 -7.96 2.65 -13.19
N GLY A 55 -8.30 1.36 -13.26
CA GLY A 55 -7.39 0.29 -13.62
C GLY A 55 -6.70 -0.39 -12.44
N ALA A 56 -7.12 -0.13 -11.20
CA ALA A 56 -6.60 -0.80 -10.01
C ALA A 56 -6.94 -2.30 -10.02
N ASP A 57 -5.92 -3.16 -9.91
CA ASP A 57 -6.09 -4.61 -9.86
C ASP A 57 -6.36 -5.12 -8.43
N ILE A 58 -5.96 -4.37 -7.42
CA ILE A 58 -6.03 -4.71 -6.00
C ILE A 58 -6.25 -3.44 -5.17
N ILE A 59 -6.89 -3.56 -4.02
CA ILE A 59 -7.01 -2.51 -3.01
C ILE A 59 -6.47 -2.99 -1.65
N LEU A 60 -6.21 -2.03 -0.75
CA LEU A 60 -5.79 -2.33 0.62
C LEU A 60 -6.89 -1.96 1.61
N GLY A 61 -7.18 -2.87 2.56
CA GLY A 61 -8.04 -2.63 3.72
C GLY A 61 -7.21 -2.57 5.01
N ASN A 62 -7.64 -1.77 6.00
CA ASN A 62 -6.90 -1.67 7.26
C ASN A 62 -7.56 -2.51 8.36
N THR A 63 -6.85 -3.53 8.81
CA THR A 63 -7.28 -4.49 9.83
C THR A 63 -7.69 -3.82 11.13
N TYR A 64 -6.89 -2.87 11.64
CA TYR A 64 -7.18 -2.12 12.85
C TYR A 64 -8.54 -1.40 12.80
N HIS A 65 -8.80 -0.68 11.72
CA HIS A 65 -10.06 0.06 11.58
C HIS A 65 -11.25 -0.87 11.44
N LEU A 66 -11.11 -1.93 10.65
CA LEU A 66 -12.18 -2.87 10.36
C LEU A 66 -12.54 -3.76 11.57
N MET A 67 -11.56 -4.13 12.41
CA MET A 67 -11.84 -4.87 13.65
C MET A 67 -12.58 -4.03 14.68
N LEU A 68 -12.30 -2.73 14.76
CA LEU A 68 -12.97 -1.82 15.67
C LEU A 68 -14.38 -1.46 15.17
N ARG A 69 -14.51 -1.18 13.86
CA ARG A 69 -15.79 -0.80 13.24
C ARG A 69 -15.79 -1.19 11.76
N PRO A 70 -16.70 -2.04 11.29
CA PRO A 70 -17.90 -2.55 12.00
C PRO A 70 -17.66 -3.79 12.88
N GLY A 71 -16.44 -4.32 12.93
CA GLY A 71 -16.05 -5.58 13.59
C GLY A 71 -15.87 -6.71 12.58
N ALA A 72 -14.75 -7.45 12.70
CA ALA A 72 -14.38 -8.51 11.75
C ALA A 72 -15.40 -9.64 11.70
N GLU A 73 -15.94 -10.05 12.85
CA GLU A 73 -16.97 -11.08 12.96
C GLU A 73 -18.27 -10.67 12.26
N ARG A 74 -18.62 -9.37 12.32
CA ARG A 74 -19.80 -8.83 11.59
C ARG A 74 -19.55 -8.89 10.09
N VAL A 75 -18.38 -8.46 9.63
CA VAL A 75 -18.01 -8.53 8.20
C VAL A 75 -18.05 -9.97 7.70
N ALA A 76 -17.53 -10.93 8.49
CA ALA A 76 -17.58 -12.36 8.15
C ALA A 76 -19.02 -12.86 7.97
N ARG A 77 -19.93 -12.56 8.92
CA ARG A 77 -21.35 -12.94 8.81
C ARG A 77 -22.05 -12.32 7.60
N LEU A 78 -21.57 -11.19 7.10
CA LEU A 78 -22.08 -10.50 5.90
C LEU A 78 -21.42 -10.99 4.60
N GLY A 79 -20.53 -11.99 4.67
CA GLY A 79 -19.92 -12.64 3.52
C GLY A 79 -18.52 -12.13 3.17
N GLY A 80 -17.83 -11.49 4.11
CA GLY A 80 -16.49 -10.95 3.96
C GLY A 80 -16.44 -9.58 3.28
N LEU A 81 -15.25 -8.98 3.21
CA LEU A 81 -15.05 -7.62 2.68
C LEU A 81 -15.53 -7.48 1.23
N HIS A 82 -15.26 -8.45 0.38
CA HIS A 82 -15.63 -8.40 -1.04
C HIS A 82 -17.12 -8.18 -1.24
N LYS A 83 -17.95 -8.99 -0.55
CA LYS A 83 -19.39 -8.84 -0.60
C LYS A 83 -19.87 -7.58 0.11
N PHE A 84 -19.28 -7.29 1.28
CA PHE A 84 -19.65 -6.16 2.11
C PHE A 84 -19.47 -4.81 1.40
N MET A 85 -18.37 -4.65 0.62
CA MET A 85 -18.05 -3.41 -0.08
C MET A 85 -18.27 -3.45 -1.60
N ASN A 86 -18.81 -4.54 -2.14
CA ASN A 86 -19.02 -4.75 -3.58
C ASN A 86 -17.71 -4.63 -4.41
N TRP A 87 -16.66 -5.31 -3.94
CA TRP A 87 -15.37 -5.36 -4.64
C TRP A 87 -15.05 -6.81 -5.03
N ASP A 88 -14.83 -7.07 -6.32
CA ASP A 88 -14.67 -8.41 -6.90
C ASP A 88 -13.22 -8.80 -7.24
N ARG A 89 -12.26 -7.91 -7.02
CA ARG A 89 -10.83 -8.12 -7.26
C ARG A 89 -10.08 -8.38 -5.94
N PRO A 90 -8.78 -8.75 -5.98
CA PRO A 90 -7.99 -8.97 -4.78
C PRO A 90 -8.05 -7.83 -3.76
N ILE A 91 -8.01 -8.21 -2.48
CA ILE A 91 -7.84 -7.30 -1.34
C ILE A 91 -6.64 -7.76 -0.53
N LEU A 92 -5.71 -6.84 -0.28
CA LEU A 92 -4.70 -6.99 0.76
C LEU A 92 -5.21 -6.34 2.04
N THR A 93 -5.03 -6.98 3.20
CA THR A 93 -5.20 -6.32 4.50
C THR A 93 -3.85 -6.22 5.21
N ASP A 94 -3.59 -5.06 5.80
CA ASP A 94 -2.42 -4.88 6.67
C ASP A 94 -2.54 -5.71 7.96
N SER A 95 -1.44 -5.77 8.74
CA SER A 95 -1.42 -6.52 10.00
C SER A 95 -2.21 -5.85 11.14
N GLY A 96 -2.48 -4.55 11.02
CA GLY A 96 -3.00 -3.69 12.10
C GLY A 96 -1.92 -3.15 13.04
N GLY A 97 -0.70 -3.65 12.99
CA GLY A 97 0.40 -3.27 13.89
C GLY A 97 0.73 -1.79 13.83
N TYR A 98 0.99 -1.25 12.65
CA TYR A 98 1.33 0.17 12.47
C TYR A 98 0.25 1.13 12.98
N GLN A 99 -1.04 0.85 12.73
CA GLN A 99 -2.13 1.72 13.16
C GLN A 99 -2.29 1.70 14.68
N VAL A 100 -2.11 0.55 15.34
CA VAL A 100 -2.07 0.49 16.80
C VAL A 100 -0.94 1.35 17.34
N MET A 101 0.24 1.33 16.69
CA MET A 101 1.38 2.13 17.09
C MET A 101 1.17 3.62 16.87
N SER A 102 0.53 4.02 15.79
CA SER A 102 0.38 5.43 15.38
C SER A 102 -0.86 6.12 15.95
N LEU A 103 -1.94 5.37 16.27
CA LEU A 103 -3.25 5.94 16.64
C LEU A 103 -3.63 5.72 18.11
N SER A 104 -2.94 4.83 18.83
CA SER A 104 -3.23 4.58 20.23
C SER A 104 -2.16 5.21 21.14
N GLU A 105 -2.54 6.22 21.92
CA GLU A 105 -1.65 6.82 22.93
C GLU A 105 -1.42 5.89 24.10
N LEU A 106 -2.42 5.07 24.46
CA LEU A 106 -2.37 4.10 25.56
C LEU A 106 -2.19 2.70 24.99
N ARG A 107 -0.94 2.30 24.80
CA ARG A 107 -0.58 0.96 24.34
C ARG A 107 0.51 0.34 25.21
N LYS A 108 0.47 -0.98 25.30
CA LYS A 108 1.50 -1.80 25.94
C LYS A 108 1.90 -2.92 25.01
N ILE A 109 3.18 -2.94 24.64
CA ILE A 109 3.77 -3.99 23.81
C ILE A 109 4.42 -5.02 24.71
N THR A 110 4.17 -6.28 24.45
CA THR A 110 4.77 -7.44 25.11
C THR A 110 5.08 -8.51 24.08
N GLU A 111 5.78 -9.57 24.47
CA GLU A 111 6.01 -10.71 23.58
C GLU A 111 4.71 -11.36 23.06
N ASP A 112 3.64 -11.31 23.84
CA ASP A 112 2.34 -11.87 23.47
C ASP A 112 1.66 -11.07 22.34
N GLY A 113 1.84 -9.74 22.32
CA GLY A 113 1.19 -8.84 21.38
C GLY A 113 1.06 -7.43 21.92
N VAL A 114 0.08 -6.68 21.40
CA VAL A 114 -0.14 -5.27 21.73
C VAL A 114 -1.51 -5.08 22.37
N THR A 115 -1.52 -4.62 23.63
CA THR A 115 -2.74 -4.17 24.31
C THR A 115 -2.88 -2.66 24.08
N PHE A 116 -4.07 -2.20 23.69
CA PHE A 116 -4.34 -0.79 23.41
C PHE A 116 -5.78 -0.39 23.72
N ALA A 117 -6.01 0.92 23.86
CA ALA A 117 -7.35 1.48 23.96
C ALA A 117 -7.83 1.96 22.59
N SER A 118 -9.05 1.60 22.20
CA SER A 118 -9.71 2.06 20.98
C SER A 118 -9.84 3.59 20.96
N HIS A 119 -9.45 4.23 19.88
CA HIS A 119 -9.67 5.68 19.67
C HIS A 119 -11.12 6.04 19.40
N ILE A 120 -12.01 5.04 19.23
CA ILE A 120 -13.43 5.28 18.93
C ILE A 120 -14.25 5.42 20.21
N ASP A 121 -14.00 4.52 21.19
CA ASP A 121 -14.85 4.36 22.39
C ASP A 121 -14.06 4.07 23.67
N GLY A 122 -12.71 4.01 23.59
CA GLY A 122 -11.85 3.74 24.73
C GLY A 122 -11.80 2.27 25.16
N SER A 123 -12.53 1.37 24.50
CA SER A 123 -12.51 -0.06 24.83
C SER A 123 -11.11 -0.66 24.70
N ARG A 124 -10.76 -1.60 25.59
CA ARG A 124 -9.44 -2.24 25.57
C ARG A 124 -9.44 -3.47 24.69
N HIS A 125 -8.40 -3.58 23.86
CA HIS A 125 -8.19 -4.68 22.93
C HIS A 125 -6.77 -5.23 23.08
N LEU A 126 -6.63 -6.54 22.85
CA LEU A 126 -5.35 -7.20 22.65
C LEU A 126 -5.30 -7.75 21.23
N ILE A 127 -4.28 -7.36 20.47
CA ILE A 127 -3.95 -8.00 19.20
C ILE A 127 -2.66 -8.80 19.39
N THR A 128 -2.74 -10.10 19.16
CA THR A 128 -1.61 -11.01 19.03
C THR A 128 -1.38 -11.34 17.55
N PRO A 129 -0.23 -11.93 17.17
CA PRO A 129 -0.04 -12.42 15.80
C PRO A 129 -1.17 -13.36 15.35
N GLU A 130 -1.60 -14.28 16.20
CA GLU A 130 -2.70 -15.22 15.89
C GLU A 130 -4.03 -14.48 15.69
N ARG A 131 -4.33 -13.50 16.57
CA ARG A 131 -5.56 -12.70 16.46
C ARG A 131 -5.57 -11.84 15.20
N SER A 132 -4.43 -11.28 14.81
CA SER A 132 -4.31 -10.56 13.54
C SER A 132 -4.61 -11.48 12.34
N MET A 133 -4.09 -12.70 12.32
CA MET A 133 -4.39 -13.68 11.27
C MET A 133 -5.88 -14.06 11.26
N GLU A 134 -6.47 -14.28 12.43
CA GLU A 134 -7.88 -14.56 12.56
C GLU A 134 -8.76 -13.42 12.01
N ILE A 135 -8.45 -12.17 12.36
CA ILE A 135 -9.19 -11.00 11.87
C ILE A 135 -9.11 -10.91 10.35
N GLN A 136 -7.92 -11.02 9.75
CA GLN A 136 -7.74 -10.97 8.31
C GLN A 136 -8.46 -12.12 7.60
N ARG A 137 -8.51 -13.31 8.21
CA ARG A 137 -9.31 -14.45 7.76
C ARG A 137 -10.81 -14.15 7.80
N LEU A 138 -11.32 -13.57 8.88
CA LEU A 138 -12.73 -13.16 9.03
C LEU A 138 -13.12 -12.09 8.00
N LEU A 139 -12.21 -11.18 7.68
CA LEU A 139 -12.38 -10.20 6.63
C LEU A 139 -12.39 -10.84 5.23
N GLY A 140 -11.79 -12.02 5.05
CA GLY A 140 -11.74 -12.75 3.79
C GLY A 140 -10.71 -12.17 2.81
N SER A 141 -9.60 -11.65 3.33
CA SER A 141 -8.53 -11.05 2.53
C SER A 141 -7.84 -12.06 1.63
N ASP A 142 -7.39 -11.64 0.45
CA ASP A 142 -6.65 -12.49 -0.49
C ASP A 142 -5.14 -12.47 -0.21
N ILE A 143 -4.61 -11.33 0.25
CA ILE A 143 -3.24 -11.21 0.76
C ILE A 143 -3.32 -10.68 2.19
N VAL A 144 -2.69 -11.37 3.11
CA VAL A 144 -2.62 -11.00 4.52
C VAL A 144 -1.18 -10.67 4.92
N MET A 145 -0.99 -9.76 5.87
CA MET A 145 0.32 -9.35 6.35
C MET A 145 0.61 -9.97 7.71
N ALA A 146 1.82 -10.50 7.90
CA ALA A 146 2.30 -10.93 9.21
C ALA A 146 2.27 -9.76 10.21
N PHE A 147 1.97 -10.06 11.48
CA PHE A 147 1.93 -9.03 12.52
C PHE A 147 3.35 -8.58 12.88
N ASP A 148 3.58 -7.28 12.95
CA ASP A 148 4.88 -6.67 13.18
C ASP A 148 4.80 -5.45 14.10
N GLU A 149 5.95 -5.05 14.61
CA GLU A 149 6.16 -3.78 15.30
C GLU A 149 7.08 -2.90 14.46
N CYS A 150 6.67 -1.64 14.28
CA CYS A 150 7.44 -0.63 13.56
C CYS A 150 7.82 0.49 14.52
N PRO A 151 9.05 0.49 15.07
CA PRO A 151 9.54 1.56 15.94
C PRO A 151 9.77 2.83 15.12
N ARG A 152 9.90 3.97 15.81
CA ARG A 152 10.26 5.24 15.16
C ARG A 152 11.64 5.14 14.51
N ALA A 153 11.82 5.82 13.38
CA ALA A 153 13.08 5.80 12.64
C ALA A 153 14.28 6.38 13.42
N ASP A 154 14.00 7.28 14.37
CA ASP A 154 15.00 7.92 15.24
C ASP A 154 15.24 7.18 16.57
N ALA A 155 14.68 5.99 16.75
CA ALA A 155 14.90 5.17 17.94
C ALA A 155 16.36 4.68 18.02
N PRO A 156 16.91 4.47 19.25
CA PRO A 156 18.22 3.85 19.41
C PRO A 156 18.33 2.50 18.70
N ARG A 157 19.52 2.18 18.18
CA ARG A 157 19.76 0.95 17.42
C ARG A 157 19.37 -0.31 18.17
N GLU A 158 19.60 -0.36 19.48
CA GLU A 158 19.27 -1.49 20.35
C GLU A 158 17.74 -1.69 20.43
N VAL A 159 16.97 -0.61 20.48
CA VAL A 159 15.50 -0.63 20.46
C VAL A 159 15.01 -1.15 19.12
N ILE A 160 15.58 -0.66 18.03
CA ILE A 160 15.24 -1.12 16.66
C ILE A 160 15.57 -2.62 16.52
N ALA A 161 16.72 -3.06 17.03
CA ALA A 161 17.14 -4.46 16.96
C ALA A 161 16.18 -5.39 17.74
N GLU A 162 15.81 -5.02 18.95
CA GLU A 162 14.87 -5.83 19.76
C GLU A 162 13.47 -5.85 19.14
N SER A 163 12.95 -4.72 18.69
CA SER A 163 11.69 -4.62 17.96
C SER A 163 11.69 -5.50 16.70
N MET A 164 12.76 -5.44 15.90
CA MET A 164 12.92 -6.29 14.72
C MET A 164 12.89 -7.77 15.09
N ARG A 165 13.66 -8.20 16.10
CA ARG A 165 13.71 -9.61 16.54
C ARG A 165 12.38 -10.09 17.08
N MET A 166 11.66 -9.25 17.82
CA MET A 166 10.29 -9.54 18.26
C MET A 166 9.36 -9.72 17.07
N SER A 167 9.45 -8.82 16.07
CA SER A 167 8.68 -8.95 14.82
C SER A 167 8.99 -10.26 14.09
N MET A 168 10.23 -10.76 14.11
CA MET A 168 10.57 -12.07 13.52
C MET A 168 9.94 -13.24 14.28
N ARG A 169 9.90 -13.18 15.62
CA ARG A 169 9.17 -14.17 16.44
C ARG A 169 7.66 -14.13 16.16
N TRP A 170 7.10 -12.92 16.03
CA TRP A 170 5.70 -12.72 15.63
C TRP A 170 5.40 -13.17 14.20
N ALA A 171 6.36 -13.04 13.28
CA ALA A 171 6.22 -13.54 11.91
C ALA A 171 6.06 -15.07 11.88
N ALA A 172 6.84 -15.81 12.69
CA ALA A 172 6.68 -17.26 12.83
C ALA A 172 5.32 -17.64 13.43
N ARG A 173 4.84 -16.92 14.47
CA ARG A 173 3.51 -17.10 15.06
C ARG A 173 2.39 -16.75 14.05
N SER A 174 2.56 -15.69 13.27
CA SER A 174 1.63 -15.34 12.19
C SER A 174 1.56 -16.43 11.13
N ARG A 175 2.70 -17.04 10.75
CA ARG A 175 2.73 -18.17 9.82
C ARG A 175 1.90 -19.35 10.37
N ALA A 176 2.14 -19.74 11.62
CA ALA A 176 1.39 -20.81 12.27
C ALA A 176 -0.12 -20.50 12.37
N GLY A 177 -0.46 -19.25 12.75
CA GLY A 177 -1.86 -18.79 12.82
C GLY A 177 -2.55 -18.73 11.46
N PHE A 178 -1.84 -18.39 10.40
CA PHE A 178 -2.37 -18.44 9.03
C PHE A 178 -2.63 -19.88 8.57
N ASP A 179 -1.67 -20.77 8.80
CA ASP A 179 -1.76 -22.18 8.38
C ASP A 179 -2.87 -22.94 9.13
N SER A 180 -3.15 -22.58 10.39
CA SER A 180 -4.27 -23.15 11.14
C SER A 180 -5.66 -22.83 10.57
N GLY A 181 -5.75 -21.82 9.71
CA GLY A 181 -6.96 -21.43 8.99
C GLY A 181 -7.08 -22.14 7.62
N GLU A 182 -7.03 -23.46 7.56
CA GLU A 182 -6.88 -24.29 6.37
C GLU A 182 -7.62 -23.79 5.12
N GLU A 183 -8.94 -23.62 5.18
CA GLU A 183 -9.76 -23.13 4.05
C GLU A 183 -9.29 -21.75 3.54
N HIS A 184 -8.90 -20.86 4.42
CA HIS A 184 -8.41 -19.53 4.02
C HIS A 184 -6.99 -19.64 3.46
N ALA A 185 -6.12 -20.45 4.07
CA ALA A 185 -4.76 -20.67 3.61
C ALA A 185 -4.70 -21.31 2.21
N GLU A 186 -5.71 -22.08 1.81
CA GLU A 186 -5.82 -22.65 0.45
C GLU A 186 -6.15 -21.63 -0.65
N ARG A 187 -6.54 -20.40 -0.31
CA ARG A 187 -6.97 -19.38 -1.27
C ARG A 187 -6.26 -18.04 -1.13
N ALA A 188 -5.68 -17.74 0.04
CA ALA A 188 -4.99 -16.50 0.36
C ALA A 188 -3.46 -16.67 0.35
N ALA A 189 -2.74 -15.57 0.35
CA ALA A 189 -1.30 -15.50 0.48
C ALA A 189 -0.91 -14.78 1.77
N LEU A 190 0.23 -15.15 2.38
CA LEU A 190 0.79 -14.49 3.54
C LEU A 190 2.12 -13.82 3.18
N PHE A 191 2.24 -12.52 3.50
CA PHE A 191 3.47 -11.74 3.31
C PHE A 191 4.16 -11.49 4.65
N GLY A 192 5.48 -11.71 4.69
CA GLY A 192 6.35 -11.32 5.80
C GLY A 192 6.80 -9.87 5.65
N ILE A 193 7.16 -9.22 6.77
CA ILE A 193 7.58 -7.81 6.78
C ILE A 193 9.02 -7.71 7.28
N GLN A 194 9.94 -7.32 6.40
CA GLN A 194 11.33 -7.02 6.75
C GLN A 194 11.38 -5.72 7.56
N GLN A 195 11.92 -5.78 8.77
CA GLN A 195 12.16 -4.66 9.66
C GLN A 195 13.67 -4.40 9.83
N GLY A 196 14.06 -3.33 10.56
CA GLY A 196 15.46 -2.98 10.82
C GLY A 196 15.83 -1.53 10.50
N ALA A 197 14.83 -0.64 10.30
CA ALA A 197 14.99 0.78 9.98
C ALA A 197 16.01 0.99 8.83
N LEU A 198 17.05 1.81 9.04
CA LEU A 198 18.08 2.11 8.03
C LEU A 198 19.34 1.22 8.17
N ASP A 199 19.37 0.31 9.16
CA ASP A 199 20.54 -0.53 9.45
C ASP A 199 20.59 -1.75 8.54
N GLN A 200 21.64 -1.82 7.71
CA GLN A 200 21.82 -2.90 6.75
C GLN A 200 22.00 -4.27 7.41
N GLY A 201 22.65 -4.35 8.58
CA GLY A 201 22.84 -5.59 9.32
C GLY A 201 21.54 -6.14 9.86
N LEU A 202 20.71 -5.28 10.46
CA LEU A 202 19.38 -5.66 10.97
C LEU A 202 18.43 -6.05 9.84
N ARG A 203 18.47 -5.35 8.69
CA ARG A 203 17.70 -5.74 7.49
C ARG A 203 18.08 -7.12 6.99
N ARG A 204 19.37 -7.46 7.01
CA ARG A 204 19.84 -8.80 6.63
C ARG A 204 19.36 -9.85 7.61
N GLU A 205 19.56 -9.65 8.93
CA GLU A 205 19.06 -10.53 9.98
C GLU A 205 17.56 -10.80 9.83
N SER A 206 16.77 -9.74 9.61
CA SER A 206 15.34 -9.83 9.39
C SER A 206 14.99 -10.63 8.12
N ALA A 207 15.66 -10.36 7.00
CA ALA A 207 15.40 -11.05 5.74
C ALA A 207 15.70 -12.55 5.84
N GLU A 208 16.81 -12.94 6.49
CA GLU A 208 17.20 -14.32 6.71
C GLU A 208 16.18 -15.06 7.59
N ALA A 209 15.74 -14.43 8.69
CA ALA A 209 14.71 -15.00 9.56
C ALA A 209 13.36 -15.21 8.83
N LEU A 210 12.92 -14.22 8.04
CA LEU A 210 11.70 -14.34 7.26
C LEU A 210 11.78 -15.45 6.20
N GLN A 211 12.94 -15.63 5.56
CA GLN A 211 13.13 -16.69 4.58
C GLN A 211 13.11 -18.08 5.21
N GLN A 212 13.61 -18.23 6.45
CA GLN A 212 13.54 -19.48 7.20
C GLN A 212 12.09 -19.86 7.53
N VAL A 213 11.24 -18.88 7.85
CA VAL A 213 9.79 -19.09 8.10
C VAL A 213 9.06 -19.42 6.79
N GLY A 214 9.39 -18.74 5.71
CA GLY A 214 8.79 -18.92 4.39
C GLY A 214 7.47 -18.16 4.20
N PHE A 215 7.45 -17.24 3.23
CA PHE A 215 6.30 -16.42 2.88
C PHE A 215 6.03 -16.42 1.36
N ASP A 216 4.79 -16.12 0.98
CA ASP A 216 4.40 -16.00 -0.43
C ASP A 216 4.93 -14.71 -1.08
N GLY A 217 5.16 -13.67 -0.27
CA GLY A 217 5.75 -12.40 -0.66
C GLY A 217 6.39 -11.71 0.55
N TYR A 218 7.12 -10.64 0.29
CA TYR A 218 7.89 -9.94 1.32
C TYR A 218 7.66 -8.43 1.23
N ALA A 219 7.31 -7.80 2.35
CA ALA A 219 7.23 -6.37 2.45
C ALA A 219 8.49 -5.77 3.08
N ILE A 220 8.77 -4.52 2.76
CA ILE A 220 9.78 -3.68 3.42
C ILE A 220 9.01 -2.67 4.26
N GLY A 221 9.04 -2.87 5.58
CA GLY A 221 8.44 -1.98 6.57
C GLY A 221 9.46 -1.01 7.16
N GLY A 222 8.99 -0.08 8.01
CA GLY A 222 9.86 0.85 8.74
C GLY A 222 10.60 1.85 7.87
N LEU A 223 10.03 2.20 6.69
CA LEU A 223 10.43 3.31 5.83
C LEU A 223 9.24 4.26 5.63
N ALA A 224 9.50 5.49 5.16
CA ALA A 224 8.52 6.59 5.07
C ALA A 224 7.89 6.97 6.43
N VAL A 225 8.66 6.83 7.50
CA VAL A 225 8.27 7.15 8.89
C VAL A 225 9.05 8.34 9.46
N GLY A 226 9.62 9.19 8.57
CA GLY A 226 10.30 10.44 8.92
C GLY A 226 11.77 10.57 8.50
N GLU A 227 12.36 9.53 7.92
CA GLU A 227 13.78 9.49 7.52
C GLU A 227 14.13 10.35 6.29
N GLY A 228 13.14 10.70 5.48
CA GLY A 228 13.31 11.41 4.22
C GLY A 228 13.71 10.53 3.03
N GLN A 229 13.49 11.06 1.81
CA GLN A 229 13.65 10.31 0.55
C GLN A 229 15.05 9.74 0.34
N ALA A 230 16.10 10.55 0.63
CA ALA A 230 17.48 10.13 0.39
C ALA A 230 17.87 8.90 1.23
N ALA A 231 17.50 8.86 2.51
CA ALA A 231 17.75 7.73 3.40
C ALA A 231 16.92 6.51 3.03
N MET A 232 15.65 6.72 2.63
CA MET A 232 14.80 5.66 2.10
C MET A 232 15.44 5.00 0.86
N PHE A 233 15.88 5.79 -0.13
CA PHE A 233 16.50 5.25 -1.33
C PHE A 233 17.82 4.56 -1.04
N ALA A 234 18.66 5.10 -0.17
CA ALA A 234 19.91 4.44 0.26
C ALA A 234 19.61 3.06 0.89
N THR A 235 18.53 2.92 1.66
CA THR A 235 18.10 1.63 2.20
C THR A 235 17.59 0.70 1.10
N LEU A 236 16.80 1.22 0.15
CA LEU A 236 16.30 0.43 -0.98
C LEU A 236 17.39 -0.01 -1.96
N ASP A 237 18.55 0.61 -1.96
CA ASP A 237 19.68 0.16 -2.79
C ASP A 237 20.17 -1.25 -2.40
N PHE A 238 19.96 -1.68 -1.14
CA PHE A 238 20.37 -2.99 -0.64
C PHE A 238 19.22 -3.88 -0.14
N ALA A 239 18.18 -3.34 0.51
CA ALA A 239 17.16 -4.14 1.19
C ALA A 239 16.36 -5.07 0.26
N PRO A 240 15.89 -4.65 -0.93
CA PRO A 240 15.18 -5.54 -1.85
C PRO A 240 16.03 -6.71 -2.33
N GLY A 241 17.34 -6.50 -2.49
CA GLY A 241 18.29 -7.56 -2.91
C GLY A 241 18.53 -8.66 -1.87
N MET A 242 18.11 -8.44 -0.61
CA MET A 242 18.18 -9.44 0.46
C MET A 242 16.97 -10.39 0.44
N LEU A 243 15.91 -10.05 -0.31
CA LEU A 243 14.66 -10.82 -0.39
C LEU A 243 14.65 -11.72 -1.63
N PRO A 244 13.94 -12.86 -1.62
CA PRO A 244 13.89 -13.78 -2.75
C PRO A 244 13.48 -13.11 -4.05
N ALA A 245 14.17 -13.45 -5.14
CA ALA A 245 13.91 -12.86 -6.45
C ALA A 245 12.60 -13.37 -7.09
N ASP A 246 12.20 -14.58 -6.74
CA ASP A 246 10.98 -15.25 -7.22
C ASP A 246 9.74 -14.92 -6.39
N ARG A 247 9.80 -13.90 -5.54
CA ARG A 247 8.69 -13.43 -4.71
C ARG A 247 8.46 -11.93 -4.92
N PRO A 248 7.20 -11.45 -4.82
CA PRO A 248 6.92 -10.02 -4.91
C PRO A 248 7.47 -9.27 -3.69
N ARG A 249 7.91 -8.03 -3.93
CA ARG A 249 8.46 -7.11 -2.93
C ARG A 249 7.55 -5.92 -2.80
N TYR A 250 7.04 -5.70 -1.61
CA TYR A 250 6.07 -4.66 -1.30
C TYR A 250 6.68 -3.59 -0.40
N LEU A 251 6.74 -2.33 -0.86
CA LEU A 251 7.16 -1.18 -0.06
C LEU A 251 5.92 -0.52 0.55
N MET A 252 5.81 -0.62 1.88
CA MET A 252 4.61 -0.20 2.61
C MET A 252 4.56 1.32 2.82
N GLY A 253 3.38 1.92 2.60
CA GLY A 253 3.09 3.30 2.97
C GLY A 253 3.75 4.37 2.10
N VAL A 254 4.43 4.02 1.02
CA VAL A 254 5.15 4.94 0.12
C VAL A 254 4.30 5.31 -1.07
N GLY A 255 4.24 6.64 -1.35
CA GLY A 255 3.27 7.06 -2.32
C GLY A 255 3.46 8.41 -3.01
N LYS A 256 4.58 9.15 -2.86
CA LYS A 256 4.85 10.26 -3.78
C LYS A 256 5.22 9.69 -5.14
N PRO A 257 4.76 10.28 -6.25
CA PRO A 257 5.06 9.75 -7.59
C PRO A 257 6.55 9.54 -7.87
N ASP A 258 7.41 10.45 -7.45
CA ASP A 258 8.86 10.34 -7.58
C ASP A 258 9.47 9.24 -6.68
N ASP A 259 8.91 9.02 -5.48
CA ASP A 259 9.28 7.90 -4.62
C ASP A 259 8.93 6.55 -5.27
N LEU A 260 7.75 6.45 -5.92
CA LEU A 260 7.31 5.24 -6.61
C LEU A 260 8.25 4.87 -7.76
N VAL A 261 8.58 5.85 -8.63
CA VAL A 261 9.52 5.61 -9.74
C VAL A 261 10.89 5.19 -9.22
N GLY A 262 11.42 5.90 -8.22
CA GLY A 262 12.73 5.59 -7.64
C GLY A 262 12.75 4.24 -6.90
N ALA A 263 11.65 3.79 -6.32
CA ALA A 263 11.56 2.49 -5.67
C ALA A 263 11.43 1.33 -6.68
N VAL A 264 10.68 1.53 -7.77
CA VAL A 264 10.63 0.56 -8.90
C VAL A 264 12.01 0.40 -9.52
N GLU A 265 12.77 1.48 -9.69
CA GLU A 265 14.18 1.45 -10.13
C GLU A 265 15.05 0.52 -9.27
N ARG A 266 14.69 0.32 -7.99
CA ARG A 266 15.37 -0.50 -6.99
C ARG A 266 14.77 -1.89 -6.79
N GLY A 267 13.77 -2.27 -7.60
CA GLY A 267 13.21 -3.62 -7.64
C GLY A 267 12.01 -3.85 -6.72
N ILE A 268 11.22 -2.82 -6.44
CA ILE A 268 9.95 -2.92 -5.73
C ILE A 268 8.81 -3.19 -6.70
N ASP A 269 7.86 -4.06 -6.31
CA ASP A 269 6.74 -4.50 -7.14
C ASP A 269 5.38 -3.96 -6.70
N MET A 270 5.20 -3.66 -5.41
CA MET A 270 3.89 -3.28 -4.88
C MET A 270 4.02 -2.08 -3.94
N PHE A 271 2.97 -1.26 -3.92
CA PHE A 271 2.89 -0.04 -3.13
C PHE A 271 1.47 0.19 -2.62
N ASP A 272 1.36 0.88 -1.48
CA ASP A 272 0.15 1.51 -1.01
C ASP A 272 0.45 2.89 -0.44
N CYS A 273 -0.47 3.80 -0.52
CA CYS A 273 -0.44 5.03 0.26
C CYS A 273 -1.81 5.71 0.26
N VAL A 274 -2.14 6.37 1.35
CA VAL A 274 -3.32 7.24 1.43
C VAL A 274 -3.14 8.57 0.69
N LEU A 275 -1.92 8.88 0.24
CA LEU A 275 -1.57 10.19 -0.33
C LEU A 275 -2.48 10.60 -1.51
N PRO A 276 -2.70 9.79 -2.56
CA PRO A 276 -3.52 10.23 -3.69
C PRO A 276 -4.94 10.59 -3.29
N THR A 277 -5.58 9.77 -2.45
CA THR A 277 -6.94 10.02 -1.99
C THR A 277 -7.01 11.16 -0.95
N ARG A 278 -6.01 11.27 -0.07
CA ARG A 278 -5.91 12.37 0.91
C ARG A 278 -5.70 13.70 0.21
N SER A 279 -4.75 13.77 -0.72
CA SER A 279 -4.46 14.97 -1.51
C SER A 279 -5.66 15.41 -2.33
N GLY A 280 -6.35 14.48 -3.01
CA GLY A 280 -7.57 14.79 -3.78
C GLY A 280 -8.65 15.44 -2.91
N ARG A 281 -8.95 14.87 -1.75
CA ARG A 281 -9.92 15.45 -0.80
C ARG A 281 -9.49 16.79 -0.22
N ASN A 282 -8.19 17.11 -0.24
CA ASN A 282 -7.66 18.39 0.22
C ASN A 282 -7.42 19.40 -0.92
N GLY A 283 -7.88 19.09 -2.13
CA GLY A 283 -7.81 20.02 -3.26
C GLY A 283 -6.50 20.00 -4.02
N GLN A 284 -5.73 18.89 -3.96
CA GLN A 284 -4.49 18.73 -4.71
C GLN A 284 -4.62 17.59 -5.74
N GLY A 285 -4.35 17.90 -7.00
CA GLY A 285 -4.20 16.93 -8.08
C GLY A 285 -2.74 16.65 -8.40
N PHE A 286 -2.41 15.41 -8.76
CA PHE A 286 -1.10 15.03 -9.29
C PHE A 286 -1.16 15.02 -10.81
N THR A 287 -0.20 15.67 -11.46
CA THR A 287 -0.07 15.71 -12.90
C THR A 287 1.33 15.31 -13.34
N TRP A 288 1.53 15.05 -14.62
CA TRP A 288 2.86 14.74 -15.14
C TRP A 288 3.87 15.89 -14.95
N ALA A 289 3.38 17.13 -14.89
CA ALA A 289 4.18 18.32 -14.59
C ALA A 289 4.27 18.67 -13.10
N GLY A 290 3.95 17.73 -12.22
CA GLY A 290 3.98 17.90 -10.76
C GLY A 290 2.61 18.16 -10.13
N PRO A 291 2.56 18.38 -8.81
CA PRO A 291 1.31 18.57 -8.08
C PRO A 291 0.69 19.95 -8.31
N VAL A 292 -0.62 19.98 -8.55
CA VAL A 292 -1.42 21.21 -8.71
C VAL A 292 -2.33 21.39 -7.48
N ASN A 293 -2.17 22.53 -6.78
CA ASN A 293 -3.03 22.88 -5.65
C ASN A 293 -4.21 23.76 -6.14
N LEU A 294 -5.38 23.17 -6.24
CA LEU A 294 -6.60 23.82 -6.72
C LEU A 294 -7.16 24.87 -5.75
N ARG A 295 -6.59 25.04 -4.55
CA ARG A 295 -6.94 26.14 -3.63
C ARG A 295 -6.37 27.48 -4.05
N ASN A 296 -5.35 27.48 -4.93
CA ASN A 296 -4.69 28.71 -5.39
C ASN A 296 -5.61 29.55 -6.27
N ALA A 297 -5.70 30.84 -5.99
CA ALA A 297 -6.57 31.78 -6.68
C ALA A 297 -6.27 31.91 -8.19
N LYS A 298 -5.04 31.57 -8.64
CA LYS A 298 -4.66 31.56 -10.06
C LYS A 298 -5.54 30.64 -10.92
N HIS A 299 -6.25 29.69 -10.32
CA HIS A 299 -7.12 28.75 -11.01
C HIS A 299 -8.58 29.21 -11.10
N ALA A 300 -8.93 30.38 -10.57
CA ALA A 300 -10.31 30.86 -10.53
C ALA A 300 -10.92 31.06 -11.94
N GLU A 301 -10.09 31.42 -12.92
CA GLU A 301 -10.51 31.63 -14.32
C GLU A 301 -9.76 30.70 -15.30
N ASP A 302 -9.12 29.65 -14.80
CA ASP A 302 -8.33 28.72 -15.58
C ASP A 302 -9.23 27.71 -16.31
N SER A 303 -9.42 27.89 -17.60
CA SER A 303 -10.28 27.05 -18.45
C SER A 303 -9.64 25.74 -18.88
N ASP A 304 -8.35 25.51 -18.60
CA ASP A 304 -7.64 24.30 -18.97
C ASP A 304 -8.07 23.09 -18.13
N PRO A 305 -7.93 21.86 -18.66
CA PRO A 305 -8.08 20.64 -17.86
C PRO A 305 -7.00 20.55 -16.77
N LEU A 306 -7.24 19.76 -15.73
CA LEU A 306 -6.24 19.54 -14.68
C LEU A 306 -4.96 18.92 -15.23
N ASP A 307 -5.08 17.94 -16.14
CA ASP A 307 -3.98 17.32 -16.88
C ASP A 307 -4.48 16.87 -18.26
N GLU A 308 -3.87 17.38 -19.32
CA GLU A 308 -4.27 17.10 -20.72
C GLU A 308 -4.08 15.63 -21.11
N ARG A 309 -3.18 14.92 -20.45
CA ARG A 309 -2.87 13.51 -20.71
C ARG A 309 -3.73 12.53 -19.89
N CYS A 310 -4.51 13.03 -18.95
CA CYS A 310 -5.31 12.16 -18.09
C CYS A 310 -6.70 11.92 -18.69
N PRO A 311 -7.11 10.64 -18.87
CA PRO A 311 -8.40 10.32 -19.48
C PRO A 311 -9.59 10.33 -18.50
N CYS A 312 -9.39 10.72 -17.22
CA CYS A 312 -10.45 10.70 -16.22
C CYS A 312 -11.51 11.79 -16.45
N ASP A 313 -12.68 11.61 -15.85
CA ASP A 313 -13.78 12.55 -15.94
C ASP A 313 -13.42 13.96 -15.48
N ALA A 314 -12.58 14.09 -14.44
CA ALA A 314 -12.13 15.40 -13.97
C ALA A 314 -11.37 16.21 -15.02
N CYS A 315 -10.59 15.54 -15.89
CA CYS A 315 -9.80 16.20 -16.92
C CYS A 315 -10.54 16.36 -18.24
N THR A 316 -11.43 15.43 -18.59
CA THR A 316 -12.12 15.44 -19.90
C THR A 316 -13.41 16.24 -19.90
N LYS A 317 -14.01 16.49 -18.73
CA LYS A 317 -15.34 17.10 -18.60
C LYS A 317 -15.33 18.43 -17.83
N TYR A 318 -14.27 18.73 -17.08
CA TYR A 318 -14.23 19.88 -16.18
C TYR A 318 -12.94 20.68 -16.34
N THR A 319 -13.03 22.00 -16.05
CA THR A 319 -11.90 22.91 -16.06
C THR A 319 -11.28 23.03 -14.66
N ARG A 320 -10.04 23.52 -14.59
CA ARG A 320 -9.40 23.87 -13.30
C ARG A 320 -10.19 24.93 -12.55
N ALA A 321 -10.84 25.87 -13.24
CA ALA A 321 -11.70 26.89 -12.63
C ALA A 321 -12.88 26.23 -11.88
N TYR A 322 -13.56 25.27 -12.49
CA TYR A 322 -14.65 24.58 -11.83
C TYR A 322 -14.18 23.73 -10.65
N LEU A 323 -13.08 22.98 -10.82
CA LEU A 323 -12.47 22.21 -9.74
C LEU A 323 -12.03 23.12 -8.59
N HIS A 324 -11.42 24.27 -8.87
CA HIS A 324 -11.09 25.31 -7.89
C HIS A 324 -12.32 25.77 -7.12
N HIS A 325 -13.41 26.09 -7.84
CA HIS A 325 -14.68 26.50 -7.23
C HIS A 325 -15.20 25.43 -6.25
N LEU A 326 -15.28 24.16 -6.67
CA LEU A 326 -15.74 23.07 -5.83
C LEU A 326 -14.87 22.90 -4.56
N VAL A 327 -13.54 22.97 -4.72
CA VAL A 327 -12.59 22.86 -3.59
C VAL A 327 -12.76 24.04 -2.62
N LYS A 328 -12.92 25.27 -3.12
CA LYS A 328 -13.11 26.46 -2.30
C LYS A 328 -14.46 26.48 -1.58
N SER A 329 -15.49 25.97 -2.22
CA SER A 329 -16.84 25.85 -1.66
C SER A 329 -17.01 24.65 -0.72
N GLY A 330 -16.00 23.74 -0.65
CA GLY A 330 -16.07 22.54 0.18
C GLY A 330 -17.05 21.48 -0.34
N GLU A 331 -17.36 21.52 -1.66
CA GLU A 331 -18.29 20.58 -2.29
C GLU A 331 -17.69 19.18 -2.39
N ILE A 332 -18.50 18.17 -2.03
CA ILE A 332 -18.09 16.76 -2.04
C ILE A 332 -17.66 16.32 -3.43
N LEU A 333 -18.30 16.83 -4.49
CA LEU A 333 -17.94 16.51 -5.88
C LEU A 333 -16.49 16.86 -6.19
N GLY A 334 -15.93 17.95 -5.64
CA GLY A 334 -14.53 18.30 -5.80
C GLY A 334 -13.59 17.23 -5.22
N ALA A 335 -13.92 16.72 -4.04
CA ALA A 335 -13.16 15.62 -3.42
C ALA A 335 -13.27 14.32 -4.24
N MET A 336 -14.45 14.02 -4.81
CA MET A 336 -14.67 12.83 -5.65
C MET A 336 -13.84 12.91 -6.93
N LEU A 337 -13.98 14.00 -7.69
CA LEU A 337 -13.28 14.19 -8.98
C LEU A 337 -11.76 14.18 -8.83
N LEU A 338 -11.23 14.88 -7.83
CA LEU A 338 -9.79 14.92 -7.58
C LEU A 338 -9.23 13.59 -7.05
N THR A 339 -10.01 12.83 -6.28
CA THR A 339 -9.59 11.50 -5.83
C THR A 339 -9.53 10.52 -7.00
N GLU A 340 -10.54 10.53 -7.86
CA GLU A 340 -10.58 9.71 -9.08
C GLU A 340 -9.43 10.08 -10.01
N HIS A 341 -9.20 11.37 -10.25
CA HIS A 341 -8.08 11.86 -11.04
C HIS A 341 -6.74 11.34 -10.49
N ASN A 342 -6.48 11.52 -9.20
CA ASN A 342 -5.22 11.10 -8.59
C ASN A 342 -5.00 9.59 -8.70
N LEU A 343 -6.04 8.78 -8.46
CA LEU A 343 -5.91 7.33 -8.62
C LEU A 343 -5.72 6.92 -10.09
N THR A 344 -6.40 7.57 -11.03
CA THR A 344 -6.18 7.35 -12.47
C THR A 344 -4.74 7.69 -12.85
N TYR A 345 -4.22 8.82 -12.39
CA TYR A 345 -2.82 9.20 -12.61
C TYR A 345 -1.85 8.16 -12.07
N TYR A 346 -2.05 7.67 -10.83
CA TYR A 346 -1.21 6.65 -10.22
C TYR A 346 -1.24 5.32 -11.00
N GLN A 347 -2.40 4.88 -11.43
CA GLN A 347 -2.51 3.66 -12.23
C GLN A 347 -1.88 3.82 -13.62
N THR A 348 -2.01 5.01 -14.23
CA THR A 348 -1.34 5.33 -15.50
C THR A 348 0.18 5.36 -15.33
N LEU A 349 0.70 5.92 -14.25
CA LEU A 349 2.13 5.88 -13.92
C LEU A 349 2.63 4.44 -13.78
N MET A 350 1.89 3.57 -13.04
CA MET A 350 2.23 2.15 -12.94
C MET A 350 2.21 1.45 -14.30
N ALA A 351 1.24 1.75 -15.14
CA ALA A 351 1.15 1.18 -16.48
C ALA A 351 2.34 1.60 -17.35
N GLY A 352 2.71 2.88 -17.34
CA GLY A 352 3.87 3.40 -18.07
C GLY A 352 5.19 2.77 -17.61
N MET A 353 5.34 2.55 -16.29
CA MET A 353 6.53 1.84 -15.77
C MET A 353 6.58 0.38 -16.22
N ARG A 354 5.45 -0.35 -16.18
CA ARG A 354 5.39 -1.75 -16.67
C ARG A 354 5.77 -1.84 -18.14
N GLU A 355 5.23 -0.96 -18.97
CA GLU A 355 5.53 -0.90 -20.39
C GLU A 355 7.02 -0.58 -20.63
N ALA A 356 7.54 0.46 -19.97
CA ALA A 356 8.94 0.86 -20.11
C ALA A 356 9.91 -0.25 -19.70
N ILE A 357 9.61 -1.00 -18.62
CA ILE A 357 10.41 -2.16 -18.20
C ILE A 357 10.35 -3.27 -19.26
N ALA A 358 9.15 -3.59 -19.77
CA ALA A 358 8.97 -4.64 -20.77
C ALA A 358 9.73 -4.35 -22.07
N GLU A 359 9.90 -3.08 -22.41
CA GLU A 359 10.61 -2.61 -23.60
C GLU A 359 12.11 -2.31 -23.36
N GLY A 360 12.64 -2.47 -22.14
CA GLY A 360 14.05 -2.18 -21.82
C GLY A 360 14.39 -0.69 -21.87
N ARG A 361 13.45 0.20 -21.62
CA ARG A 361 13.63 1.66 -21.65
C ARG A 361 13.29 2.35 -20.32
N PHE A 362 13.25 1.59 -19.23
CA PHE A 362 12.84 2.14 -17.93
C PHE A 362 13.76 3.26 -17.42
N VAL A 363 15.07 3.15 -17.67
CA VAL A 363 16.04 4.20 -17.28
C VAL A 363 15.68 5.53 -17.96
N THR A 364 15.35 5.51 -19.26
CA THR A 364 14.92 6.70 -20.02
C THR A 364 13.58 7.22 -19.48
N PHE A 365 12.60 6.33 -19.29
CA PHE A 365 11.31 6.69 -18.70
C PHE A 365 11.46 7.40 -17.33
N ALA A 366 12.28 6.85 -16.43
CA ALA A 366 12.52 7.42 -15.12
C ALA A 366 13.21 8.79 -15.19
N ALA A 367 14.16 8.97 -16.11
CA ALA A 367 14.84 10.25 -16.32
C ALA A 367 13.87 11.31 -16.88
N ASP A 368 13.07 10.96 -17.89
CA ASP A 368 12.08 11.84 -18.48
C ASP A 368 11.00 12.23 -17.47
N PHE A 369 10.49 11.27 -16.70
CA PHE A 369 9.56 11.51 -15.61
C PHE A 369 10.13 12.49 -14.57
N LYS A 370 11.35 12.26 -14.08
CA LYS A 370 12.00 13.14 -13.08
C LYS A 370 12.18 14.56 -13.62
N ARG A 371 12.59 14.69 -14.88
CA ARG A 371 12.76 16.01 -15.54
C ARG A 371 11.43 16.77 -15.62
N GLU A 372 10.37 16.12 -16.05
CA GLU A 372 9.07 16.73 -16.20
C GLU A 372 8.38 17.00 -14.85
N TYR A 373 8.30 15.99 -14.00
CA TYR A 373 7.58 16.04 -12.72
C TYR A 373 8.22 16.96 -11.71
N LEU A 374 9.56 17.02 -11.65
CA LEU A 374 10.32 17.86 -10.73
C LEU A 374 10.74 19.20 -11.34
N GLY A 375 10.50 19.42 -12.63
CA GLY A 375 10.94 20.65 -13.33
C GLY A 375 12.45 20.83 -13.41
N ARG A 376 13.21 19.74 -13.49
CA ARG A 376 14.70 19.73 -13.44
C ARG A 376 15.31 19.09 -14.68
#